data_68e0acdbb57b52082d986abe29cc5bb0
#
_entry.id   68e0acdbb57b52082d986abe29cc5bb0
#
_cell.length_a   1.000
_cell.length_b   1.000
_cell.length_c   1.000
_cell.angle_alpha   90.00
_cell.angle_beta   90.00
_cell.angle_gamma   90.00
#
_symmetry.space_group_name_H-M   'P 1'
#
loop_
_entity.id
_entity.type
_entity.pdbx_description
1 polymer ?
#
loop_
_entity_poly.entity_id
_entity_poly.type
_entity_poly.pdbx_seq_one_letter_code
_entity_poly.pdbx_strand_id
1 'polypeptide(L)'
;MYYIQISKNNFYINGNVKITGSKSESNRFLILKALYPDIIELENISNSDDTFILKKALFSKKKLINIKHSGTAMRFLTAFFSIKENREVILTGSYRMQERPISILVETLKKLGGKIFYEKKNGYPPLRIMGNKLLGGEINIDATISSQYISALMLIASKFENGLKIYLSNKITSISYINMTLKVLKKLGINVLWNKNIIYIKNKKFKKKIKIIIESDWSSASYYYSLVALSKKADLNLKFFNKKNIQGDSIISNIYKDFFNVKTFFNKNEINLKKIIDIDLNSIDLDLNSTPDIAQTIVVTCTGLKIKCVLRGLETLKIKETDRLNALKNELSKLGVKSIITNSSIELVNFNEIKKNEIYIYTYDDHRMAMSFSTLGIRYPISILNYNVVSKSYPNFWIDLKSIGFFLKKKKI
;
A
#
# COMPACT_ATOMS: atom_id res chain seq x y z
N MET A 1 -16.84 9.53 -19.80
CA MET A 1 -16.04 9.14 -18.63
C MET A 1 -16.66 9.76 -17.37
N TYR A 2 -16.63 9.09 -16.21
CA TYR A 2 -17.16 9.67 -14.97
C TYR A 2 -16.07 10.36 -14.18
N TYR A 3 -16.42 11.50 -13.56
CA TYR A 3 -15.52 12.22 -12.67
C TYR A 3 -16.25 12.73 -11.43
N ILE A 4 -15.49 13.07 -10.41
CA ILE A 4 -15.98 13.71 -9.20
C ILE A 4 -15.28 15.06 -9.02
N GLN A 5 -16.07 16.12 -8.94
CA GLN A 5 -15.60 17.46 -8.64
C GLN A 5 -15.58 17.64 -7.12
N ILE A 6 -14.49 18.16 -6.61
CA ILE A 6 -14.19 18.29 -5.17
C ILE A 6 -13.89 19.73 -4.87
N SER A 7 -14.55 20.27 -3.86
CA SER A 7 -14.28 21.62 -3.35
C SER A 7 -14.62 21.71 -1.86
N LYS A 8 -14.14 22.76 -1.21
CA LYS A 8 -14.48 23.11 0.15
C LYS A 8 -14.59 24.63 0.30
N ASN A 9 -15.64 25.12 0.95
CA ASN A 9 -15.89 26.58 1.05
C ASN A 9 -14.98 27.28 2.05
N ASN A 10 -14.32 26.52 2.93
CA ASN A 10 -13.42 27.09 3.93
C ASN A 10 -12.17 26.22 4.09
N PHE A 11 -11.16 26.77 4.72
CA PHE A 11 -9.88 26.11 4.97
C PHE A 11 -9.80 25.44 6.34
N TYR A 12 -10.94 25.01 6.92
CA TYR A 12 -11.00 24.37 8.23
C TYR A 12 -11.32 22.89 8.09
N ILE A 13 -10.59 22.05 8.81
CA ILE A 13 -10.83 20.61 8.89
C ILE A 13 -11.13 20.24 10.33
N ASN A 14 -12.30 19.67 10.56
CA ASN A 14 -12.66 19.08 11.85
C ASN A 14 -13.54 17.85 11.65
N GLY A 15 -13.60 17.00 12.64
CA GLY A 15 -14.48 15.85 12.64
C GLY A 15 -13.82 14.56 13.11
N ASN A 16 -14.53 13.47 12.88
CA ASN A 16 -14.10 12.11 13.24
C ASN A 16 -14.20 11.22 12.01
N VAL A 17 -13.12 10.53 11.68
CA VAL A 17 -13.07 9.59 10.56
C VAL A 17 -12.66 8.21 11.05
N LYS A 18 -13.41 7.19 10.61
CA LYS A 18 -13.07 5.79 10.85
C LYS A 18 -12.49 5.18 9.59
N ILE A 19 -11.17 5.25 9.46
CA ILE A 19 -10.48 4.61 8.34
C ILE A 19 -10.58 3.09 8.47
N THR A 20 -10.77 2.40 7.34
CA THR A 20 -10.81 0.93 7.29
C THR A 20 -9.50 0.31 7.79
N GLY A 21 -9.57 -0.93 8.22
CA GLY A 21 -8.37 -1.68 8.60
C GLY A 21 -7.33 -1.71 7.47
N SER A 22 -6.05 -1.75 7.85
CA SER A 22 -4.94 -1.75 6.90
C SER A 22 -5.05 -2.89 5.90
N LYS A 23 -5.06 -2.55 4.62
CA LYS A 23 -5.03 -3.52 3.52
C LYS A 23 -3.81 -4.43 3.60
N SER A 24 -2.64 -3.85 3.85
CA SER A 24 -1.38 -4.57 3.89
C SER A 24 -1.28 -5.52 5.08
N GLU A 25 -1.80 -5.14 6.23
CA GLU A 25 -1.88 -5.98 7.43
C GLU A 25 -2.94 -7.07 7.25
N SER A 26 -4.15 -6.70 6.80
CA SER A 26 -5.26 -7.63 6.54
C SER A 26 -4.88 -8.76 5.60
N ASN A 27 -4.22 -8.43 4.49
CA ASN A 27 -3.84 -9.44 3.50
C ASN A 27 -2.83 -10.45 4.04
N ARG A 28 -1.91 -10.03 4.91
CA ARG A 28 -0.95 -10.93 5.58
C ARG A 28 -1.66 -11.87 6.56
N PHE A 29 -2.50 -11.33 7.41
CA PHE A 29 -3.25 -12.13 8.36
C PHE A 29 -4.29 -13.05 7.71
N LEU A 30 -4.86 -12.68 6.55
CA LEU A 30 -5.76 -13.55 5.79
C LEU A 30 -5.04 -14.78 5.24
N ILE A 31 -3.81 -14.66 4.74
CA ILE A 31 -2.99 -15.81 4.35
C ILE A 31 -2.75 -16.72 5.55
N LEU A 32 -2.32 -16.15 6.68
CA LEU A 32 -2.06 -16.93 7.90
C LEU A 32 -3.33 -17.57 8.45
N LYS A 33 -4.47 -16.86 8.42
CA LYS A 33 -5.77 -17.45 8.77
C LYS A 33 -6.14 -18.63 7.86
N ALA A 34 -5.89 -18.54 6.56
CA ALA A 34 -6.16 -19.64 5.62
C ALA A 34 -5.20 -20.82 5.81
N LEU A 35 -3.98 -20.60 6.33
CA LEU A 35 -3.05 -21.65 6.72
C LEU A 35 -3.37 -22.26 8.09
N TYR A 36 -4.03 -21.51 8.98
CA TYR A 36 -4.36 -21.88 10.36
C TYR A 36 -5.81 -21.47 10.70
N PRO A 37 -6.83 -22.07 10.04
CA PRO A 37 -8.22 -21.58 10.06
C PRO A 37 -8.84 -21.57 11.47
N ASP A 38 -8.56 -22.58 12.28
CA ASP A 38 -9.15 -22.76 13.61
C ASP A 38 -8.41 -21.98 14.71
N ILE A 39 -7.30 -21.35 14.35
CA ILE A 39 -6.42 -20.67 15.29
C ILE A 39 -6.61 -19.16 15.27
N ILE A 40 -6.78 -18.56 14.09
CA ILE A 40 -6.71 -17.11 13.92
C ILE A 40 -8.11 -16.52 13.70
N GLU A 41 -8.52 -15.66 14.62
CA GLU A 41 -9.71 -14.81 14.48
C GLU A 41 -9.28 -13.37 14.16
N LEU A 42 -9.95 -12.75 13.17
CA LEU A 42 -9.59 -11.41 12.68
C LEU A 42 -10.77 -10.46 12.82
N GLU A 43 -10.51 -9.29 13.42
CA GLU A 43 -11.43 -8.16 13.50
C GLU A 43 -10.87 -6.94 12.75
N ASN A 44 -11.75 -6.02 12.36
CA ASN A 44 -11.45 -4.80 11.62
C ASN A 44 -10.64 -5.05 10.32
N ILE A 45 -11.00 -6.12 9.61
CA ILE A 45 -10.36 -6.44 8.31
C ILE A 45 -10.68 -5.31 7.31
N SER A 46 -9.72 -4.99 6.45
CA SER A 46 -9.91 -4.02 5.37
C SER A 46 -11.08 -4.42 4.47
N ASN A 47 -11.93 -3.45 4.13
CA ASN A 47 -13.03 -3.60 3.16
C ASN A 47 -12.61 -3.29 1.72
N SER A 48 -11.31 -3.12 1.45
CA SER A 48 -10.77 -2.82 0.14
C SER A 48 -11.01 -3.96 -0.86
N ASP A 49 -11.13 -3.62 -2.15
CA ASP A 49 -11.26 -4.60 -3.23
C ASP A 49 -10.12 -5.61 -3.24
N ASP A 50 -8.88 -5.15 -3.01
CA ASP A 50 -7.71 -6.03 -2.94
C ASP A 50 -7.84 -7.10 -1.85
N THR A 51 -8.37 -6.73 -0.67
CA THR A 51 -8.59 -7.65 0.45
C THR A 51 -9.78 -8.58 0.19
N PHE A 52 -10.86 -8.04 -0.37
CA PHE A 52 -12.03 -8.84 -0.75
C PHE A 52 -11.68 -9.91 -1.80
N ILE A 53 -10.92 -9.53 -2.84
CA ILE A 53 -10.45 -10.44 -3.88
C ILE A 53 -9.57 -11.54 -3.30
N LEU A 54 -8.61 -11.17 -2.44
CA LEU A 54 -7.74 -12.15 -1.76
C LEU A 54 -8.56 -13.14 -0.92
N LYS A 55 -9.48 -12.63 -0.08
CA LYS A 55 -10.36 -13.46 0.75
C LYS A 55 -11.17 -14.44 -0.11
N LYS A 56 -11.80 -13.94 -1.18
CA LYS A 56 -12.58 -14.77 -2.12
C LYS A 56 -11.72 -15.85 -2.79
N ALA A 57 -10.48 -15.51 -3.18
CA ALA A 57 -9.56 -16.44 -3.83
C ALA A 57 -9.10 -17.56 -2.88
N LEU A 58 -8.80 -17.24 -1.62
CA LEU A 58 -8.36 -18.22 -0.61
C LEU A 58 -9.38 -19.34 -0.36
N PHE A 59 -10.68 -19.03 -0.44
CA PHE A 59 -11.78 -19.99 -0.23
C PHE A 59 -12.38 -20.52 -1.53
N SER A 60 -11.86 -20.13 -2.70
CA SER A 60 -12.36 -20.57 -3.99
C SER A 60 -12.01 -22.04 -4.26
N LYS A 61 -13.00 -22.82 -4.69
CA LYS A 61 -12.80 -24.18 -5.19
C LYS A 61 -12.53 -24.24 -6.71
N LYS A 62 -12.68 -23.12 -7.42
CA LYS A 62 -12.49 -23.03 -8.88
C LYS A 62 -11.04 -23.25 -9.27
N LYS A 63 -10.79 -23.94 -10.40
CA LYS A 63 -9.46 -24.10 -11.00
C LYS A 63 -8.92 -22.75 -11.48
N LEU A 64 -9.73 -21.95 -12.18
CA LEU A 64 -9.36 -20.61 -12.65
C LEU A 64 -9.71 -19.55 -11.60
N ILE A 65 -8.71 -18.82 -11.14
CA ILE A 65 -8.83 -17.74 -10.15
C ILE A 65 -8.32 -16.44 -10.76
N ASN A 66 -9.24 -15.49 -10.99
CA ASN A 66 -8.91 -14.16 -11.49
C ASN A 66 -8.87 -13.15 -10.33
N ILE A 67 -7.68 -12.62 -10.05
CA ILE A 67 -7.43 -11.66 -8.97
C ILE A 67 -7.50 -10.20 -9.44
N LYS A 68 -7.97 -9.95 -10.65
CA LYS A 68 -8.12 -8.62 -11.25
C LYS A 68 -6.79 -7.82 -11.16
N HIS A 69 -6.81 -6.66 -10.48
CA HIS A 69 -5.66 -5.75 -10.35
C HIS A 69 -4.87 -5.94 -9.03
N SER A 70 -5.18 -6.95 -8.21
CA SER A 70 -4.58 -7.11 -6.88
C SER A 70 -3.18 -7.72 -6.95
N GLY A 71 -2.15 -6.86 -6.91
CA GLY A 71 -0.74 -7.28 -6.93
C GLY A 71 -0.34 -8.12 -5.72
N THR A 72 -0.84 -7.77 -4.53
CA THR A 72 -0.59 -8.53 -3.30
C THR A 72 -1.23 -9.91 -3.38
N ALA A 73 -2.47 -10.02 -3.89
CA ALA A 73 -3.14 -11.30 -4.07
C ALA A 73 -2.35 -12.21 -5.03
N MET A 74 -1.86 -11.68 -6.17
CA MET A 74 -1.04 -12.47 -7.11
C MET A 74 0.15 -13.10 -6.40
N ARG A 75 0.95 -12.31 -5.65
CA ARG A 75 2.19 -12.79 -5.01
C ARG A 75 1.91 -13.73 -3.85
N PHE A 76 0.97 -13.37 -2.98
CA PHE A 76 0.67 -14.17 -1.79
C PHE A 76 -0.04 -15.48 -2.13
N LEU A 77 -0.96 -15.48 -3.11
CA LEU A 77 -1.64 -16.69 -3.54
C LEU A 77 -0.72 -17.64 -4.33
N THR A 78 0.26 -17.10 -5.09
CA THR A 78 1.27 -17.95 -5.73
C THR A 78 2.01 -18.79 -4.68
N ALA A 79 2.48 -18.16 -3.61
CA ALA A 79 3.13 -18.87 -2.51
C ALA A 79 2.15 -19.78 -1.74
N PHE A 80 0.93 -19.31 -1.44
CA PHE A 80 -0.08 -20.09 -0.71
C PHE A 80 -0.49 -21.36 -1.46
N PHE A 81 -0.80 -21.26 -2.75
CA PHE A 81 -1.23 -22.43 -3.53
C PHE A 81 -0.08 -23.38 -3.83
N SER A 82 1.18 -22.94 -3.85
CA SER A 82 2.32 -23.84 -4.05
C SER A 82 2.46 -24.90 -2.95
N ILE A 83 1.95 -24.61 -1.73
CA ILE A 83 1.98 -25.52 -0.58
C ILE A 83 0.64 -26.16 -0.27
N LYS A 84 -0.39 -25.92 -1.08
CA LYS A 84 -1.73 -26.49 -0.87
C LYS A 84 -1.83 -27.83 -1.61
N GLU A 85 -1.41 -28.90 -0.95
CA GLU A 85 -1.39 -30.24 -1.52
C GLU A 85 -2.71 -30.61 -2.20
N ASN A 86 -2.60 -31.39 -3.29
CA ASN A 86 -3.73 -31.84 -4.11
C ASN A 86 -4.61 -30.73 -4.68
N ARG A 87 -4.06 -29.50 -4.78
CA ARG A 87 -4.77 -28.35 -5.35
C ARG A 87 -4.04 -27.84 -6.60
N GLU A 88 -4.73 -27.88 -7.75
CA GLU A 88 -4.30 -27.24 -8.99
C GLU A 88 -5.11 -25.96 -9.19
N VAL A 89 -4.43 -24.84 -9.50
CA VAL A 89 -5.05 -23.56 -9.84
C VAL A 89 -4.35 -22.89 -11.02
N ILE A 90 -5.14 -22.17 -11.84
CA ILE A 90 -4.64 -21.20 -12.81
C ILE A 90 -4.91 -19.83 -12.23
N LEU A 91 -3.83 -19.13 -11.83
CA LEU A 91 -3.91 -17.81 -11.22
C LEU A 91 -3.66 -16.74 -12.27
N THR A 92 -4.66 -15.90 -12.53
CA THR A 92 -4.63 -14.84 -13.54
C THR A 92 -5.09 -13.51 -12.99
N GLY A 93 -4.98 -12.44 -13.79
CA GLY A 93 -5.44 -11.10 -13.45
C GLY A 93 -5.78 -10.28 -14.70
N SER A 94 -5.99 -8.97 -14.53
CA SER A 94 -6.18 -8.03 -15.62
C SER A 94 -4.97 -8.00 -16.57
N TYR A 95 -5.14 -7.36 -17.73
CA TYR A 95 -4.06 -7.17 -18.70
C TYR A 95 -2.81 -6.58 -18.02
N ARG A 96 -2.95 -5.47 -17.32
CA ARG A 96 -1.84 -4.84 -16.56
C ARG A 96 -1.20 -5.77 -15.52
N MET A 97 -1.98 -6.65 -14.87
CA MET A 97 -1.43 -7.63 -13.94
C MET A 97 -0.56 -8.68 -14.65
N GLN A 98 -0.93 -9.06 -15.88
CA GLN A 98 -0.14 -10.00 -16.69
C GLN A 98 1.17 -9.38 -17.23
N GLU A 99 1.33 -8.06 -17.16
CA GLU A 99 2.59 -7.36 -17.49
C GLU A 99 3.50 -7.14 -16.27
N ARG A 100 3.05 -7.47 -15.07
CA ARG A 100 3.85 -7.28 -13.84
C ARG A 100 4.71 -8.51 -13.57
N PRO A 101 6.04 -8.36 -13.43
CA PRO A 101 6.95 -9.50 -13.26
C PRO A 101 6.66 -10.28 -11.98
N ILE A 102 6.91 -11.61 -12.03
CA ILE A 102 6.76 -12.53 -10.90
C ILE A 102 7.83 -13.64 -10.89
N SER A 103 8.75 -13.61 -11.85
CA SER A 103 9.76 -14.67 -12.06
C SER A 103 10.58 -14.96 -10.80
N ILE A 104 11.06 -13.95 -10.10
CA ILE A 104 11.88 -14.14 -8.88
C ILE A 104 11.15 -15.01 -7.85
N LEU A 105 9.86 -14.74 -7.59
CA LEU A 105 9.08 -15.55 -6.66
C LEU A 105 8.87 -16.97 -7.17
N VAL A 106 8.53 -17.12 -8.44
CA VAL A 106 8.27 -18.43 -9.06
C VAL A 106 9.52 -19.28 -9.04
N GLU A 107 10.66 -18.75 -9.48
CA GLU A 107 11.93 -19.50 -9.50
C GLU A 107 12.41 -19.85 -8.08
N THR A 108 12.19 -18.96 -7.12
CA THR A 108 12.50 -19.25 -5.71
C THR A 108 11.62 -20.39 -5.17
N LEU A 109 10.32 -20.39 -5.47
CA LEU A 109 9.41 -21.47 -5.07
C LEU A 109 9.75 -22.79 -5.78
N LYS A 110 10.17 -22.77 -7.07
CA LYS A 110 10.64 -23.96 -7.79
C LYS A 110 11.90 -24.55 -7.14
N LYS A 111 12.85 -23.73 -6.71
CA LYS A 111 14.04 -24.19 -5.96
C LYS A 111 13.68 -24.90 -4.65
N LEU A 112 12.56 -24.52 -4.02
CA LEU A 112 12.02 -25.21 -2.85
C LEU A 112 11.19 -26.48 -3.19
N GLY A 113 11.09 -26.83 -4.49
CA GLY A 113 10.32 -27.99 -4.95
C GLY A 113 8.89 -27.66 -5.44
N GLY A 114 8.54 -26.38 -5.57
CA GLY A 114 7.24 -25.95 -6.06
C GLY A 114 6.99 -26.26 -7.54
N LYS A 115 5.79 -26.72 -7.88
CA LYS A 115 5.37 -27.05 -9.25
C LYS A 115 4.55 -25.91 -9.83
N ILE A 116 5.22 -24.94 -10.47
CA ILE A 116 4.62 -23.73 -11.03
C ILE A 116 5.04 -23.56 -12.48
N PHE A 117 4.08 -23.27 -13.36
CA PHE A 117 4.26 -23.13 -14.81
C PHE A 117 3.69 -21.81 -15.29
N TYR A 118 4.32 -21.21 -16.29
CA TYR A 118 3.80 -20.02 -16.96
C TYR A 118 2.86 -20.45 -18.09
N GLU A 119 1.63 -19.92 -18.10
CA GLU A 119 0.62 -20.29 -19.11
C GLU A 119 0.78 -19.51 -20.44
N LYS A 120 1.48 -18.36 -20.40
CA LYS A 120 1.69 -17.51 -21.57
C LYS A 120 3.16 -17.09 -21.69
N LYS A 121 3.52 -15.94 -21.12
CA LYS A 121 4.85 -15.34 -21.18
C LYS A 121 5.69 -15.74 -19.98
N ASN A 122 6.89 -16.25 -20.20
CA ASN A 122 7.82 -16.57 -19.12
C ASN A 122 8.12 -15.35 -18.26
N GLY A 123 8.08 -15.54 -16.93
CA GLY A 123 8.30 -14.49 -15.94
C GLY A 123 7.03 -13.69 -15.53
N TYR A 124 5.89 -13.99 -16.18
CA TYR A 124 4.65 -13.22 -16.01
C TYR A 124 3.42 -14.12 -15.80
N PRO A 125 2.36 -13.64 -15.09
CA PRO A 125 1.09 -14.33 -15.05
C PRO A 125 0.45 -14.44 -16.47
N PRO A 126 -0.46 -15.41 -16.72
CA PRO A 126 -1.04 -16.36 -15.78
C PRO A 126 -0.12 -17.50 -15.39
N LEU A 127 -0.33 -18.03 -14.17
CA LEU A 127 0.45 -19.14 -13.62
C LEU A 127 -0.44 -20.35 -13.37
N ARG A 128 -0.01 -21.53 -13.80
CA ARG A 128 -0.57 -22.81 -13.35
C ARG A 128 0.28 -23.30 -12.19
N ILE A 129 -0.37 -23.55 -11.06
CA ILE A 129 0.24 -23.93 -9.80
C ILE A 129 -0.34 -25.27 -9.36
N MET A 130 0.51 -26.25 -9.18
CA MET A 130 0.18 -27.57 -8.66
C MET A 130 0.73 -27.66 -7.24
N GLY A 131 -0.15 -27.55 -6.25
CA GLY A 131 0.25 -27.55 -4.85
C GLY A 131 0.82 -28.90 -4.42
N ASN A 132 1.95 -28.86 -3.71
CA ASN A 132 2.62 -30.02 -3.17
C ASN A 132 3.29 -29.68 -1.82
N LYS A 133 3.70 -30.73 -1.09
CA LYS A 133 4.45 -30.56 0.15
C LYS A 133 5.83 -29.96 -0.16
N LEU A 134 6.16 -28.84 0.50
CA LEU A 134 7.48 -28.23 0.48
C LEU A 134 8.13 -28.39 1.86
N LEU A 135 9.36 -28.90 1.89
CA LEU A 135 10.07 -29.14 3.15
C LEU A 135 10.71 -27.88 3.74
N GLY A 136 10.93 -26.85 2.91
CA GLY A 136 11.68 -25.67 3.30
C GLY A 136 13.17 -25.84 3.09
N GLY A 137 13.99 -25.10 3.85
CA GLY A 137 15.44 -25.10 3.75
C GLY A 137 16.03 -23.71 3.57
N GLU A 138 17.05 -23.56 2.72
CA GLU A 138 17.77 -22.30 2.51
C GLU A 138 17.60 -21.80 1.07
N ILE A 139 17.41 -20.49 0.92
CA ILE A 139 17.24 -19.84 -0.38
C ILE A 139 17.95 -18.50 -0.44
N ASN A 140 18.39 -18.11 -1.63
CA ASN A 140 18.83 -16.75 -1.94
C ASN A 140 17.77 -16.04 -2.78
N ILE A 141 17.48 -14.78 -2.46
CA ILE A 141 16.53 -13.95 -3.19
C ILE A 141 17.04 -12.53 -3.39
N ASP A 142 16.88 -12.00 -4.59
CA ASP A 142 17.17 -10.60 -4.88
C ASP A 142 16.09 -9.69 -4.25
N ALA A 143 16.53 -8.80 -3.36
CA ALA A 143 15.66 -7.91 -2.59
C ALA A 143 15.37 -6.56 -3.28
N THR A 144 15.88 -6.33 -4.50
CA THR A 144 15.75 -5.03 -5.19
C THR A 144 14.38 -4.79 -5.82
N ILE A 145 13.69 -5.85 -6.27
CA ILE A 145 12.50 -5.69 -7.12
C ILE A 145 11.21 -5.53 -6.31
N SER A 146 10.97 -6.40 -5.31
CA SER A 146 9.70 -6.36 -4.57
C SER A 146 9.76 -7.05 -3.21
N SER A 147 9.53 -6.27 -2.16
CA SER A 147 9.32 -6.80 -0.80
C SER A 147 8.14 -7.78 -0.67
N GLN A 148 7.22 -7.79 -1.64
CA GLN A 148 6.09 -8.72 -1.65
C GLN A 148 6.52 -10.16 -1.91
N TYR A 149 7.61 -10.40 -2.66
CA TYR A 149 8.14 -11.76 -2.88
C TYR A 149 8.68 -12.34 -1.57
N ILE A 150 9.50 -11.57 -0.87
CA ILE A 150 10.05 -11.95 0.43
C ILE A 150 8.91 -12.18 1.43
N SER A 151 7.94 -11.25 1.50
CA SER A 151 6.77 -11.38 2.37
C SER A 151 5.94 -12.64 2.06
N ALA A 152 5.76 -12.99 0.78
CA ALA A 152 5.01 -14.18 0.38
C ALA A 152 5.68 -15.46 0.88
N LEU A 153 7.00 -15.57 0.75
CA LEU A 153 7.78 -16.70 1.26
C LEU A 153 7.75 -16.77 2.79
N MET A 154 7.92 -15.62 3.47
CA MET A 154 7.85 -15.55 4.94
C MET A 154 6.51 -16.04 5.47
N LEU A 155 5.40 -15.70 4.83
CA LEU A 155 4.05 -16.06 5.29
C LEU A 155 3.80 -17.57 5.26
N ILE A 156 4.36 -18.29 4.29
CA ILE A 156 4.18 -19.76 4.17
C ILE A 156 5.24 -20.56 4.94
N ALA A 157 6.36 -19.92 5.28
CA ALA A 157 7.54 -20.58 5.85
C ALA A 157 7.27 -21.36 7.15
N SER A 158 6.30 -20.88 7.97
CA SER A 158 5.91 -21.56 9.22
C SER A 158 5.22 -22.91 9.00
N LYS A 159 4.85 -23.26 7.77
CA LYS A 159 4.32 -24.58 7.38
C LYS A 159 5.41 -25.56 6.94
N PHE A 160 6.60 -25.10 6.66
CA PHE A 160 7.70 -25.97 6.23
C PHE A 160 8.28 -26.76 7.43
N GLU A 161 8.51 -28.06 7.25
CA GLU A 161 9.06 -28.90 8.32
C GLU A 161 10.42 -28.41 8.81
N ASN A 162 11.31 -28.02 7.88
CA ASN A 162 12.66 -27.51 8.15
C ASN A 162 12.67 -26.00 8.40
N GLY A 163 11.50 -25.32 8.39
CA GLY A 163 11.45 -23.87 8.37
C GLY A 163 12.01 -23.28 7.08
N LEU A 164 12.39 -22.01 7.10
CA LEU A 164 12.96 -21.34 5.93
C LEU A 164 14.02 -20.34 6.36
N LYS A 165 15.20 -20.40 5.73
CA LYS A 165 16.27 -19.42 5.85
C LYS A 165 16.41 -18.67 4.51
N ILE A 166 16.21 -17.38 4.53
CA ILE A 166 16.22 -16.51 3.36
C ILE A 166 17.44 -15.62 3.43
N TYR A 167 18.34 -15.74 2.46
CA TYR A 167 19.46 -14.83 2.25
C TYR A 167 19.02 -13.74 1.27
N LEU A 168 19.05 -12.49 1.73
CA LEU A 168 18.71 -11.33 0.93
C LEU A 168 19.97 -10.82 0.23
N SER A 169 19.96 -10.82 -1.09
CA SER A 169 21.02 -10.21 -1.89
C SER A 169 20.64 -8.82 -2.36
N ASN A 170 21.65 -7.99 -2.62
CA ASN A 170 21.53 -6.62 -3.11
C ASN A 170 20.82 -5.64 -2.12
N LYS A 171 20.51 -4.43 -2.59
CA LYS A 171 19.83 -3.40 -1.81
C LYS A 171 18.39 -3.80 -1.50
N ILE A 172 18.01 -3.80 -0.24
CA ILE A 172 16.63 -4.11 0.18
C ILE A 172 15.75 -2.88 -0.09
N THR A 173 14.73 -3.04 -0.93
CA THR A 173 13.73 -2.01 -1.20
C THR A 173 12.48 -2.23 -0.37
N SER A 174 11.81 -1.14 0.00
CA SER A 174 10.54 -1.20 0.77
C SER A 174 10.64 -2.09 2.02
N ILE A 175 11.72 -1.95 2.77
CA ILE A 175 12.06 -2.75 3.96
C ILE A 175 10.96 -2.76 5.02
N SER A 176 10.16 -1.68 5.11
CA SER A 176 9.06 -1.56 6.06
C SER A 176 8.00 -2.66 5.88
N TYR A 177 7.76 -3.12 4.64
CA TYR A 177 6.79 -4.19 4.38
C TYR A 177 7.32 -5.57 4.76
N ILE A 178 8.63 -5.80 4.69
CA ILE A 178 9.26 -7.02 5.21
C ILE A 178 9.18 -7.00 6.74
N ASN A 179 9.52 -5.87 7.37
CA ASN A 179 9.37 -5.65 8.80
C ASN A 179 7.92 -5.84 9.28
N MET A 180 6.93 -5.36 8.51
CA MET A 180 5.52 -5.60 8.79
C MET A 180 5.23 -7.11 8.82
N THR A 181 5.70 -7.87 7.85
CA THR A 181 5.51 -9.33 7.80
C THR A 181 6.17 -10.01 8.99
N LEU A 182 7.38 -9.61 9.35
CA LEU A 182 8.08 -10.10 10.55
C LEU A 182 7.26 -9.83 11.82
N LYS A 183 6.76 -8.61 12.00
CA LYS A 183 5.92 -8.24 13.15
C LYS A 183 4.60 -9.02 13.19
N VAL A 184 3.96 -9.25 12.02
CA VAL A 184 2.76 -10.07 11.87
C VAL A 184 3.03 -11.51 12.34
N LEU A 185 4.12 -12.12 11.91
CA LEU A 185 4.51 -13.47 12.31
C LEU A 185 4.80 -13.54 13.82
N LYS A 186 5.56 -12.58 14.36
CA LYS A 186 5.85 -12.48 15.80
C LYS A 186 4.58 -12.30 16.63
N LYS A 187 3.60 -11.53 16.16
CA LYS A 187 2.31 -11.31 16.83
C LYS A 187 1.51 -12.62 17.02
N LEU A 188 1.74 -13.59 16.13
CA LEU A 188 1.21 -14.95 16.26
C LEU A 188 2.13 -15.91 17.03
N GLY A 189 3.25 -15.43 17.58
CA GLY A 189 4.22 -16.26 18.28
C GLY A 189 5.02 -17.20 17.38
N ILE A 190 5.10 -16.91 16.07
CA ILE A 190 6.01 -17.61 15.16
C ILE A 190 7.41 -17.09 15.39
N ASN A 191 8.38 -18.00 15.59
CA ASN A 191 9.76 -17.62 15.81
C ASN A 191 10.40 -17.17 14.49
N VAL A 192 10.69 -15.88 14.41
CA VAL A 192 11.34 -15.22 13.27
C VAL A 192 12.52 -14.42 13.76
N LEU A 193 13.68 -14.69 13.19
CA LEU A 193 14.91 -13.94 13.41
C LEU A 193 15.30 -13.24 12.11
N TRP A 194 15.69 -11.98 12.22
CA TRP A 194 16.27 -11.22 11.11
C TRP A 194 17.58 -10.60 11.61
N ASN A 195 18.68 -11.04 11.02
CA ASN A 195 20.01 -10.52 11.30
C ASN A 195 20.72 -10.17 9.98
N LYS A 196 21.14 -8.93 9.82
CA LYS A 196 21.76 -8.38 8.60
C LYS A 196 20.89 -8.69 7.38
N ASN A 197 21.37 -9.55 6.49
CA ASN A 197 20.70 -9.97 5.25
C ASN A 197 20.07 -11.36 5.33
N ILE A 198 19.91 -11.94 6.54
CA ILE A 198 19.38 -13.29 6.74
C ILE A 198 18.10 -13.23 7.55
N ILE A 199 17.01 -13.80 7.00
CA ILE A 199 15.75 -14.02 7.71
C ILE A 199 15.59 -15.52 7.92
N TYR A 200 15.36 -15.93 9.17
CA TYR A 200 15.09 -17.31 9.52
C TYR A 200 13.73 -17.47 10.18
N ILE A 201 12.89 -18.35 9.67
CA ILE A 201 11.54 -18.64 10.16
C ILE A 201 11.45 -20.11 10.50
N LYS A 202 11.11 -20.41 11.77
CA LYS A 202 10.92 -21.79 12.23
C LYS A 202 9.50 -22.27 11.92
N ASN A 203 9.35 -23.60 11.78
CA ASN A 203 8.04 -24.26 11.78
C ASN A 203 7.24 -23.90 13.03
N LYS A 204 5.92 -23.82 12.91
CA LYS A 204 5.05 -23.53 14.03
C LYS A 204 3.80 -24.39 14.04
N LYS A 205 3.57 -25.07 15.16
CA LYS A 205 2.29 -25.68 15.53
C LYS A 205 1.63 -24.83 16.60
N PHE A 206 0.36 -24.50 16.43
CA PHE A 206 -0.39 -23.69 17.39
C PHE A 206 -1.21 -24.58 18.34
N LYS A 207 -1.30 -24.15 19.61
CA LYS A 207 -2.07 -24.86 20.66
C LYS A 207 -3.30 -24.07 21.13
N LYS A 208 -3.36 -22.77 20.84
CA LYS A 208 -4.43 -21.87 21.35
C LYS A 208 -4.91 -20.94 20.24
N LYS A 209 -6.19 -20.56 20.30
CA LYS A 209 -6.78 -19.52 19.44
C LYS A 209 -6.16 -18.15 19.75
N ILE A 210 -6.02 -17.34 18.72
CA ILE A 210 -5.43 -15.99 18.78
C ILE A 210 -6.38 -15.03 18.09
N LYS A 211 -6.84 -14.02 18.81
CA LYS A 211 -7.65 -12.92 18.27
C LYS A 211 -6.75 -11.75 17.89
N ILE A 212 -6.88 -11.26 16.66
CA ILE A 212 -6.12 -10.15 16.10
C ILE A 212 -7.09 -9.04 15.67
N ILE A 213 -6.88 -7.86 16.18
CA ILE A 213 -7.56 -6.64 15.72
C ILE A 213 -6.60 -5.93 14.77
N ILE A 214 -7.04 -5.75 13.51
CA ILE A 214 -6.28 -5.03 12.48
C ILE A 214 -6.36 -3.53 12.75
N GLU A 215 -5.21 -2.86 12.75
CA GLU A 215 -5.14 -1.41 12.87
C GLU A 215 -5.61 -0.71 11.60
N SER A 216 -6.12 0.52 11.71
CA SER A 216 -6.48 1.33 10.54
C SER A 216 -5.26 1.63 9.65
N ASP A 217 -5.52 1.93 8.37
CA ASP A 217 -4.48 2.01 7.33
C ASP A 217 -3.73 3.34 7.39
N TRP A 218 -2.44 3.31 7.75
CA TRP A 218 -1.58 4.49 7.80
C TRP A 218 -1.29 5.10 6.41
N SER A 219 -1.29 4.29 5.35
CA SER A 219 -1.23 4.85 3.98
C SER A 219 -2.46 5.70 3.70
N SER A 220 -3.64 5.24 4.13
CA SER A 220 -4.89 5.99 3.98
C SER A 220 -4.95 7.21 4.89
N ALA A 221 -4.37 7.15 6.09
CA ALA A 221 -4.23 8.30 6.98
C ALA A 221 -3.41 9.43 6.34
N SER A 222 -2.44 9.12 5.47
CA SER A 222 -1.59 10.12 4.83
C SER A 222 -2.38 11.21 4.10
N TYR A 223 -3.52 10.89 3.52
CA TYR A 223 -4.38 11.86 2.84
C TYR A 223 -4.99 12.87 3.82
N TYR A 224 -5.31 12.45 5.03
CA TYR A 224 -5.80 13.33 6.09
C TYR A 224 -4.68 14.20 6.66
N TYR A 225 -3.46 13.68 6.78
CA TYR A 225 -2.29 14.49 7.08
C TYR A 225 -2.09 15.60 6.03
N SER A 226 -2.22 15.27 4.74
CA SER A 226 -2.17 16.25 3.65
C SER A 226 -3.26 17.32 3.80
N LEU A 227 -4.50 16.91 4.05
CA LEU A 227 -5.63 17.84 4.26
C LEU A 227 -5.37 18.79 5.43
N VAL A 228 -4.87 18.27 6.56
CA VAL A 228 -4.51 19.09 7.73
C VAL A 228 -3.38 20.06 7.42
N ALA A 229 -2.33 19.61 6.71
CA ALA A 229 -1.24 20.48 6.28
C ALA A 229 -1.71 21.62 5.36
N LEU A 230 -2.62 21.32 4.43
CA LEU A 230 -3.18 22.27 3.47
C LEU A 230 -4.23 23.20 4.08
N SER A 231 -4.77 22.91 5.26
CA SER A 231 -5.77 23.72 5.95
C SER A 231 -5.13 24.92 6.66
N LYS A 232 -5.95 25.91 7.03
CA LYS A 232 -5.55 27.01 7.96
C LYS A 232 -5.68 26.57 9.42
N LYS A 233 -6.70 25.74 9.73
CA LYS A 233 -6.95 25.21 11.08
C LYS A 233 -7.50 23.80 10.96
N ALA A 234 -7.05 22.91 11.86
CA ALA A 234 -7.55 21.55 11.89
C ALA A 234 -7.61 20.98 13.30
N ASP A 235 -8.66 20.17 13.53
CA ASP A 235 -8.84 19.29 14.71
C ASP A 235 -9.56 18.03 14.23
N LEU A 236 -8.80 17.02 13.80
CA LEU A 236 -9.33 15.85 13.13
C LEU A 236 -8.95 14.57 13.88
N ASN A 237 -9.97 13.80 14.29
CA ASN A 237 -9.76 12.50 14.91
C ASN A 237 -9.83 11.39 13.89
N LEU A 238 -8.83 10.49 13.91
CA LEU A 238 -8.79 9.26 13.14
C LEU A 238 -8.83 8.06 14.09
N LYS A 239 -9.83 7.17 13.90
CA LYS A 239 -10.10 6.05 14.80
C LYS A 239 -9.26 4.81 14.47
N PHE A 240 -9.01 3.96 15.49
CA PHE A 240 -8.29 2.69 15.42
C PHE A 240 -6.82 2.79 15.03
N PHE A 241 -6.13 3.81 15.55
CA PHE A 241 -4.68 3.99 15.44
C PHE A 241 -3.99 3.87 16.79
N ASN A 242 -2.82 3.25 16.81
CA ASN A 242 -2.02 3.07 18.02
C ASN A 242 -0.61 3.63 17.84
N LYS A 243 0.00 4.11 18.93
CA LYS A 243 1.40 4.58 18.92
C LYS A 243 2.37 3.43 18.60
N LYS A 244 2.12 2.24 19.18
CA LYS A 244 2.87 1.02 18.86
C LYS A 244 2.19 0.29 17.72
N ASN A 245 2.60 0.54 16.49
CA ASN A 245 2.03 -0.04 15.28
C ASN A 245 3.06 -0.86 14.48
N ILE A 246 2.58 -1.59 13.47
CA ILE A 246 3.42 -2.43 12.63
C ILE A 246 3.60 -1.88 11.21
N GLN A 247 2.87 -0.82 10.83
CA GLN A 247 2.87 -0.26 9.50
C GLN A 247 3.99 0.76 9.34
N GLY A 248 4.86 0.59 8.32
CA GLY A 248 5.97 1.50 8.06
C GLY A 248 5.52 2.92 7.71
N ASP A 249 4.37 3.04 7.03
CA ASP A 249 3.83 4.34 6.60
C ASP A 249 3.41 5.24 7.78
N SER A 250 3.42 4.73 9.02
CA SER A 250 3.21 5.55 10.22
C SER A 250 4.29 6.63 10.42
N ILE A 251 5.43 6.53 9.74
CA ILE A 251 6.45 7.58 9.71
C ILE A 251 5.89 8.92 9.20
N ILE A 252 4.74 8.88 8.51
CA ILE A 252 4.03 10.07 8.05
C ILE A 252 3.76 11.06 9.20
N SER A 253 3.53 10.56 10.41
CA SER A 253 3.31 11.40 11.60
C SER A 253 4.53 12.26 11.93
N ASN A 254 5.75 11.71 11.80
CA ASN A 254 6.99 12.44 12.01
C ASN A 254 7.28 13.38 10.85
N ILE A 255 7.17 12.91 9.60
CA ILE A 255 7.38 13.75 8.42
C ILE A 255 6.47 14.98 8.44
N TYR A 256 5.19 14.79 8.76
CA TYR A 256 4.26 15.92 8.77
C TYR A 256 4.41 16.82 9.99
N LYS A 257 4.89 16.30 11.12
CA LYS A 257 5.29 17.11 12.26
C LYS A 257 6.49 17.99 11.91
N ASP A 258 7.53 17.41 11.33
CA ASP A 258 8.83 18.07 11.15
C ASP A 258 8.82 19.05 9.97
N PHE A 259 8.04 18.78 8.91
CA PHE A 259 8.04 19.58 7.68
C PHE A 259 6.73 20.32 7.40
N PHE A 260 5.61 19.93 7.99
CA PHE A 260 4.30 20.49 7.63
C PHE A 260 3.50 21.00 8.84
N ASN A 261 4.11 21.10 10.02
CA ASN A 261 3.51 21.60 11.25
C ASN A 261 2.18 20.91 11.63
N VAL A 262 2.07 19.60 11.32
CA VAL A 262 0.93 18.76 11.71
C VAL A 262 1.30 17.92 12.89
N LYS A 263 0.77 18.23 14.06
CA LYS A 263 1.01 17.48 15.30
C LYS A 263 0.02 16.33 15.46
N THR A 264 0.54 15.17 15.82
CA THR A 264 -0.24 13.96 16.11
C THR A 264 -0.29 13.73 17.60
N PHE A 265 -1.49 13.71 18.16
CA PHE A 265 -1.72 13.33 19.55
C PHE A 265 -2.28 11.92 19.58
N PHE A 266 -1.59 11.03 20.27
CA PHE A 266 -1.99 9.63 20.41
C PHE A 266 -2.86 9.48 21.67
N ASN A 267 -4.12 9.10 21.47
CA ASN A 267 -5.05 8.70 22.51
C ASN A 267 -5.28 7.18 22.45
N LYS A 268 -6.09 6.63 23.36
CA LYS A 268 -6.40 5.19 23.34
C LYS A 268 -7.17 4.84 22.05
N ASN A 269 -6.52 4.06 21.16
CA ASN A 269 -7.07 3.59 19.89
C ASN A 269 -7.45 4.68 18.88
N GLU A 270 -6.95 5.89 19.00
CA GLU A 270 -7.17 6.96 18.03
C GLU A 270 -6.00 7.94 18.00
N ILE A 271 -5.90 8.68 16.91
CA ILE A 271 -5.02 9.84 16.79
C ILE A 271 -5.82 11.08 16.49
N ASN A 272 -5.39 12.19 17.08
CA ASN A 272 -5.90 13.51 16.77
C ASN A 272 -4.84 14.31 16.02
N LEU A 273 -5.20 14.85 14.86
CA LEU A 273 -4.33 15.65 14.00
C LEU A 273 -4.69 17.12 14.16
N LYS A 274 -3.69 17.94 14.52
CA LYS A 274 -3.86 19.40 14.64
C LYS A 274 -2.84 20.14 13.78
N LYS A 275 -3.29 21.20 13.13
CA LYS A 275 -2.41 22.21 12.55
C LYS A 275 -1.94 23.13 13.70
N ILE A 276 -0.61 23.31 13.84
CA ILE A 276 -0.07 24.09 14.95
C ILE A 276 0.12 25.55 14.55
N ILE A 277 0.91 25.79 13.51
CA ILE A 277 1.22 27.11 12.96
C ILE A 277 1.32 27.00 11.44
N ASP A 278 1.37 28.12 10.74
CA ASP A 278 1.66 28.13 9.33
C ASP A 278 3.11 27.67 9.04
N ILE A 279 3.31 27.18 7.83
CA ILE A 279 4.58 26.60 7.41
C ILE A 279 5.43 27.71 6.83
N ASP A 280 6.60 27.90 7.39
CA ASP A 280 7.68 28.71 6.82
C ASP A 280 8.81 27.78 6.40
N LEU A 281 8.62 27.12 5.24
CA LEU A 281 9.56 26.15 4.70
C LEU A 281 9.65 26.28 3.19
N ASN A 282 10.85 26.48 2.66
CA ASN A 282 11.07 26.66 1.24
C ASN A 282 11.31 25.35 0.48
N SER A 283 11.91 24.35 1.12
CA SER A 283 12.24 23.08 0.48
C SER A 283 12.34 21.92 1.45
N ILE A 284 12.12 20.73 0.94
CA ILE A 284 12.34 19.45 1.67
C ILE A 284 13.12 18.46 0.80
N ASP A 285 13.88 17.60 1.44
CA ASP A 285 14.63 16.51 0.82
C ASP A 285 14.46 15.24 1.65
N LEU A 286 13.86 14.20 1.07
CA LEU A 286 13.50 12.97 1.79
C LEU A 286 13.88 11.71 0.99
N ASP A 287 14.44 10.72 1.67
CA ASP A 287 14.55 9.35 1.17
C ASP A 287 13.35 8.53 1.65
N LEU A 288 12.53 8.09 0.71
CA LEU A 288 11.33 7.29 0.93
C LEU A 288 11.49 5.82 0.51
N ASN A 289 12.73 5.32 0.36
CA ASN A 289 12.99 3.93 -0.01
C ASN A 289 12.26 2.91 0.91
N SER A 290 12.13 3.22 2.20
CA SER A 290 11.41 2.37 3.14
C SER A 290 9.88 2.47 3.03
N THR A 291 9.35 3.62 2.58
CA THR A 291 7.90 3.93 2.55
C THR A 291 7.48 4.65 1.26
N PRO A 292 7.76 4.10 0.08
CA PRO A 292 7.52 4.80 -1.18
C PRO A 292 6.03 5.06 -1.47
N ASP A 293 5.13 4.36 -0.80
CA ASP A 293 3.69 4.46 -1.03
C ASP A 293 3.05 5.77 -0.50
N ILE A 294 3.76 6.58 0.31
CA ILE A 294 3.31 7.91 0.75
C ILE A 294 3.86 9.05 -0.10
N ALA A 295 4.73 8.75 -1.06
CA ALA A 295 5.40 9.77 -1.89
C ALA A 295 4.40 10.68 -2.63
N GLN A 296 3.35 10.10 -3.25
CA GLN A 296 2.34 10.87 -3.99
C GLN A 296 1.65 11.89 -3.09
N THR A 297 1.33 11.50 -1.85
CA THR A 297 0.68 12.40 -0.87
C THR A 297 1.61 13.55 -0.51
N ILE A 298 2.90 13.28 -0.27
CA ILE A 298 3.89 14.30 0.09
C ILE A 298 4.10 15.27 -1.07
N VAL A 299 4.29 14.78 -2.30
CA VAL A 299 4.44 15.60 -3.52
C VAL A 299 3.24 16.53 -3.69
N VAL A 300 2.03 16.02 -3.55
CA VAL A 300 0.80 16.81 -3.71
C VAL A 300 0.64 17.82 -2.58
N THR A 301 1.04 17.47 -1.35
CA THR A 301 1.07 18.44 -0.23
C THR A 301 2.04 19.59 -0.52
N CYS A 302 3.25 19.28 -0.97
CA CYS A 302 4.24 20.29 -1.36
C CYS A 302 3.71 21.17 -2.51
N THR A 303 3.01 20.57 -3.48
CA THR A 303 2.35 21.31 -4.56
C THR A 303 1.34 22.32 -4.03
N GLY A 304 0.44 21.90 -3.14
CA GLY A 304 -0.59 22.78 -2.57
C GLY A 304 -0.05 23.88 -1.65
N LEU A 305 1.15 23.69 -1.09
CA LEU A 305 1.85 24.65 -0.23
C LEU A 305 2.93 25.46 -0.98
N LYS A 306 3.19 25.15 -2.26
CA LYS A 306 4.25 25.73 -3.08
C LYS A 306 5.65 25.52 -2.48
N ILE A 307 5.90 24.38 -1.86
CA ILE A 307 7.19 24.01 -1.28
C ILE A 307 7.98 23.17 -2.30
N LYS A 308 9.22 23.55 -2.60
CA LYS A 308 10.12 22.73 -3.40
C LYS A 308 10.39 21.41 -2.68
N CYS A 309 10.47 20.31 -3.41
CA CYS A 309 10.82 19.05 -2.76
C CYS A 309 11.62 18.12 -3.67
N VAL A 310 12.52 17.36 -3.06
CA VAL A 310 13.23 16.24 -3.68
C VAL A 310 12.87 14.98 -2.91
N LEU A 311 12.22 14.02 -3.57
CA LEU A 311 11.93 12.71 -2.99
C LEU A 311 12.73 11.64 -3.72
N ARG A 312 13.50 10.84 -2.98
CA ARG A 312 14.37 9.77 -3.47
C ARG A 312 13.90 8.40 -2.99
N GLY A 313 14.52 7.33 -3.50
CA GLY A 313 14.20 5.96 -3.10
C GLY A 313 12.88 5.45 -3.70
N LEU A 314 12.50 5.94 -4.88
CA LEU A 314 11.20 5.72 -5.51
C LEU A 314 11.24 4.69 -6.67
N GLU A 315 12.30 3.88 -6.79
CA GLU A 315 12.53 2.93 -7.89
C GLU A 315 11.31 2.02 -8.12
N THR A 316 10.69 1.58 -7.03
CA THR A 316 9.55 0.65 -7.11
C THR A 316 8.27 1.27 -7.65
N LEU A 317 8.16 2.60 -7.71
CA LEU A 317 6.95 3.29 -8.15
C LEU A 317 6.65 3.14 -9.65
N LYS A 318 7.65 2.86 -10.46
CA LYS A 318 7.51 2.65 -11.91
C LYS A 318 6.77 1.36 -12.29
N ILE A 319 6.83 0.36 -11.43
CA ILE A 319 6.29 -0.99 -11.69
C ILE A 319 5.03 -1.32 -10.86
N LYS A 320 4.37 -0.28 -10.31
CA LYS A 320 3.11 -0.40 -9.56
C LYS A 320 1.91 -0.50 -10.52
N GLU A 321 0.76 0.00 -10.09
CA GLU A 321 -0.48 0.06 -10.88
C GLU A 321 -0.28 0.79 -12.21
N THR A 322 0.47 1.87 -12.15
CA THR A 322 0.99 2.65 -13.27
C THR A 322 2.46 3.01 -13.04
N ASP A 323 3.13 3.65 -14.00
CA ASP A 323 4.35 4.41 -13.71
C ASP A 323 3.96 5.69 -12.96
N ARG A 324 4.04 5.62 -11.63
CA ARG A 324 3.59 6.69 -10.73
C ARG A 324 4.40 7.97 -10.88
N LEU A 325 5.69 7.87 -11.24
CA LEU A 325 6.55 9.05 -11.42
C LEU A 325 6.12 9.83 -12.67
N ASN A 326 5.90 9.14 -13.79
CA ASN A 326 5.38 9.78 -14.99
C ASN A 326 3.95 10.31 -14.80
N ALA A 327 3.08 9.57 -14.12
CA ALA A 327 1.73 10.02 -13.81
C ALA A 327 1.75 11.31 -12.95
N LEU A 328 2.58 11.36 -11.90
CA LEU A 328 2.76 12.58 -11.09
C LEU A 328 3.23 13.75 -11.93
N LYS A 329 4.29 13.58 -12.72
CA LYS A 329 4.84 14.65 -13.59
C LYS A 329 3.76 15.23 -14.50
N ASN A 330 2.97 14.36 -15.16
CA ASN A 330 1.94 14.77 -16.09
C ASN A 330 0.81 15.54 -15.39
N GLU A 331 0.35 15.08 -14.23
CA GLU A 331 -0.75 15.74 -13.53
C GLU A 331 -0.29 17.04 -12.82
N LEU A 332 0.93 17.08 -12.31
CA LEU A 332 1.54 18.29 -11.73
C LEU A 332 1.71 19.41 -12.76
N SER A 333 2.05 19.08 -14.01
CA SER A 333 2.19 20.08 -15.07
C SER A 333 0.88 20.83 -15.35
N LYS A 334 -0.28 20.20 -15.17
CA LYS A 334 -1.60 20.86 -15.29
C LYS A 334 -1.86 21.88 -14.19
N LEU A 335 -1.18 21.72 -13.05
CA LEU A 335 -1.21 22.60 -11.88
C LEU A 335 -0.12 23.69 -11.94
N GLY A 336 0.55 23.86 -13.09
CA GLY A 336 1.62 24.82 -13.25
C GLY A 336 2.93 24.44 -12.58
N VAL A 337 3.08 23.20 -12.11
CA VAL A 337 4.28 22.74 -11.41
C VAL A 337 5.26 22.13 -12.39
N LYS A 338 6.48 22.70 -12.46
CA LYS A 338 7.62 22.12 -13.17
C LYS A 338 8.28 21.07 -12.29
N SER A 339 8.32 19.83 -12.74
CA SER A 339 8.96 18.72 -12.03
C SER A 339 9.97 17.98 -12.91
N ILE A 340 11.03 17.49 -12.28
CA ILE A 340 12.06 16.63 -12.88
C ILE A 340 11.91 15.24 -12.26
N ILE A 341 11.92 14.21 -13.08
CA ILE A 341 11.89 12.81 -12.63
C ILE A 341 13.09 12.05 -13.13
N THR A 342 13.59 11.13 -12.31
CA THR A 342 14.60 10.13 -12.69
C THR A 342 13.99 8.72 -12.58
N ASN A 343 14.83 7.70 -12.62
CA ASN A 343 14.37 6.33 -12.36
C ASN A 343 13.97 6.07 -10.90
N SER A 344 14.41 6.93 -9.97
CA SER A 344 14.27 6.70 -8.53
C SER A 344 13.86 7.95 -7.74
N SER A 345 13.58 9.07 -8.41
CA SER A 345 13.29 10.33 -7.72
C SER A 345 12.29 11.20 -8.47
N ILE A 346 11.70 12.14 -7.75
CA ILE A 346 10.95 13.28 -8.27
C ILE A 346 11.38 14.54 -7.54
N GLU A 347 11.56 15.64 -8.31
CA GLU A 347 11.89 16.97 -7.81
C GLU A 347 10.84 17.97 -8.29
N LEU A 348 10.32 18.81 -7.39
CA LEU A 348 9.49 19.97 -7.71
C LEU A 348 10.39 21.21 -7.76
N VAL A 349 10.55 21.77 -8.97
CA VAL A 349 11.52 22.85 -9.24
C VAL A 349 10.89 24.24 -9.16
N ASN A 350 9.70 24.39 -9.76
CA ASN A 350 9.05 25.69 -9.87
C ASN A 350 7.53 25.58 -9.87
N PHE A 351 6.85 26.66 -9.45
CA PHE A 351 5.40 26.76 -9.33
C PHE A 351 4.93 28.01 -10.11
N ASN A 352 4.30 27.80 -11.25
CA ASN A 352 3.68 28.83 -12.05
C ASN A 352 2.20 28.99 -11.65
N GLU A 353 1.59 30.06 -12.10
CA GLU A 353 0.15 30.26 -11.90
C GLU A 353 -0.68 29.20 -12.67
N ILE A 354 -1.80 28.79 -12.07
CA ILE A 354 -2.74 27.89 -12.69
C ILE A 354 -3.59 28.68 -13.68
N LYS A 355 -3.41 28.42 -14.98
CA LYS A 355 -4.08 29.14 -16.07
C LYS A 355 -5.49 28.61 -16.41
N LYS A 356 -5.95 27.52 -15.76
CA LYS A 356 -7.21 26.83 -16.09
C LYS A 356 -8.23 26.98 -14.97
N ASN A 357 -9.47 27.32 -15.33
CA ASN A 357 -10.60 27.38 -14.40
C ASN A 357 -11.06 26.01 -13.92
N GLU A 358 -10.84 24.96 -14.72
CA GLU A 358 -11.15 23.57 -14.37
C GLU A 358 -9.93 22.67 -14.57
N ILE A 359 -9.58 21.92 -13.52
CA ILE A 359 -8.45 21.01 -13.51
C ILE A 359 -8.95 19.58 -13.42
N TYR A 360 -8.69 18.80 -14.48
CA TYR A 360 -9.03 17.40 -14.56
C TYR A 360 -7.80 16.53 -14.33
N ILE A 361 -7.80 15.75 -13.25
CA ILE A 361 -6.74 14.81 -12.88
C ILE A 361 -7.10 13.42 -13.38
N TYR A 362 -6.24 12.85 -14.22
CA TYR A 362 -6.29 11.45 -14.61
C TYR A 362 -5.71 10.58 -13.50
N THR A 363 -6.39 9.49 -13.19
CA THR A 363 -5.96 8.60 -12.09
C THR A 363 -5.05 7.47 -12.56
N TYR A 364 -4.97 7.21 -13.86
CA TYR A 364 -4.17 6.12 -14.43
C TYR A 364 -4.49 4.76 -13.78
N ASP A 365 -5.76 4.53 -13.43
CA ASP A 365 -6.25 3.39 -12.67
C ASP A 365 -5.54 3.16 -11.32
N ASP A 366 -4.91 4.23 -10.78
CA ASP A 366 -4.22 4.21 -9.50
C ASP A 366 -4.99 5.01 -8.44
N HIS A 367 -5.40 4.29 -7.40
CA HIS A 367 -6.15 4.84 -6.27
C HIS A 367 -5.37 5.93 -5.51
N ARG A 368 -4.02 5.86 -5.47
CA ARG A 368 -3.18 6.85 -4.79
C ARG A 368 -3.15 8.17 -5.55
N MET A 369 -3.17 8.14 -6.88
CA MET A 369 -3.33 9.35 -7.69
C MET A 369 -4.66 10.03 -7.36
N ALA A 370 -5.77 9.28 -7.36
CA ALA A 370 -7.08 9.82 -7.02
C ALA A 370 -7.11 10.48 -5.65
N MET A 371 -6.67 9.76 -4.61
CA MET A 371 -6.78 10.23 -3.22
C MET A 371 -5.79 11.35 -2.89
N SER A 372 -4.55 11.27 -3.39
CA SER A 372 -3.56 12.34 -3.16
C SER A 372 -4.00 13.66 -3.77
N PHE A 373 -4.36 13.68 -5.06
CA PHE A 373 -4.78 14.91 -5.72
C PHE A 373 -6.11 15.47 -5.18
N SER A 374 -6.99 14.61 -4.65
CA SER A 374 -8.24 15.04 -4.00
C SER A 374 -8.02 16.00 -2.84
N THR A 375 -6.86 15.91 -2.16
CA THR A 375 -6.55 16.76 -1.01
C THR A 375 -6.41 18.24 -1.40
N LEU A 376 -6.08 18.53 -2.67
CA LEU A 376 -6.03 19.90 -3.19
C LEU A 376 -7.40 20.56 -3.27
N GLY A 377 -8.50 19.78 -3.21
CA GLY A 377 -9.86 20.31 -3.18
C GLY A 377 -10.16 21.26 -2.01
N ILE A 378 -9.29 21.33 -1.00
CA ILE A 378 -9.37 22.34 0.08
C ILE A 378 -8.84 23.70 -0.37
N ARG A 379 -7.96 23.75 -1.38
CA ARG A 379 -7.33 24.98 -1.88
C ARG A 379 -8.05 25.57 -3.08
N TYR A 380 -8.51 24.73 -4.00
CA TYR A 380 -9.21 25.09 -5.23
C TYR A 380 -10.03 23.90 -5.75
N PRO A 381 -11.12 24.16 -6.52
CA PRO A 381 -11.90 23.08 -7.10
C PRO A 381 -11.05 22.18 -8.02
N ILE A 382 -11.16 20.86 -7.84
CA ILE A 382 -10.43 19.88 -8.64
C ILE A 382 -11.35 18.74 -9.05
N SER A 383 -11.18 18.22 -10.25
CA SER A 383 -11.98 17.14 -10.81
C SER A 383 -11.14 15.87 -10.99
N ILE A 384 -11.55 14.76 -10.37
CA ILE A 384 -10.84 13.48 -10.43
C ILE A 384 -11.60 12.55 -11.39
N LEU A 385 -10.93 12.18 -12.47
CA LEU A 385 -11.44 11.23 -13.48
C LEU A 385 -11.31 9.79 -12.96
N ASN A 386 -12.23 8.91 -13.36
CA ASN A 386 -12.25 7.51 -12.91
C ASN A 386 -12.13 7.37 -11.37
N TYR A 387 -12.86 8.20 -10.65
CA TYR A 387 -12.77 8.34 -9.18
C TYR A 387 -13.06 7.04 -8.40
N ASN A 388 -13.69 6.05 -9.01
CA ASN A 388 -14.04 4.76 -8.38
C ASN A 388 -12.80 3.92 -8.04
N VAL A 389 -11.63 4.21 -8.62
CA VAL A 389 -10.38 3.46 -8.35
C VAL A 389 -9.97 3.46 -6.87
N VAL A 390 -10.50 4.36 -6.06
CA VAL A 390 -10.24 4.41 -4.61
C VAL A 390 -10.69 3.14 -3.89
N SER A 391 -11.71 2.42 -4.43
CA SER A 391 -12.22 1.17 -3.85
C SER A 391 -11.15 0.08 -3.71
N LYS A 392 -10.09 0.16 -4.51
CA LYS A 392 -8.93 -0.74 -4.45
C LYS A 392 -8.28 -0.81 -3.06
N SER A 393 -8.26 0.30 -2.32
CA SER A 393 -7.67 0.36 -0.98
C SER A 393 -8.53 1.06 0.08
N TYR A 394 -9.42 1.99 -0.32
CA TYR A 394 -10.23 2.78 0.59
C TYR A 394 -11.62 3.06 -0.01
N PRO A 395 -12.54 2.09 0.00
CA PRO A 395 -13.87 2.24 -0.63
C PRO A 395 -14.69 3.42 -0.09
N ASN A 396 -14.57 3.74 1.20
CA ASN A 396 -15.33 4.79 1.87
C ASN A 396 -14.72 6.20 1.72
N PHE A 397 -13.61 6.35 0.99
CA PHE A 397 -12.86 7.61 0.92
C PHE A 397 -13.73 8.84 0.62
N TRP A 398 -14.63 8.75 -0.37
CA TRP A 398 -15.50 9.86 -0.74
C TRP A 398 -16.55 10.18 0.31
N ILE A 399 -17.07 9.15 1.00
CA ILE A 399 -18.03 9.31 2.12
C ILE A 399 -17.35 10.03 3.27
N ASP A 400 -16.15 9.57 3.63
CA ASP A 400 -15.39 10.13 4.74
C ASP A 400 -14.89 11.54 4.42
N LEU A 401 -14.54 11.84 3.17
CA LEU A 401 -14.20 13.19 2.74
C LEU A 401 -15.41 14.15 2.87
N LYS A 402 -16.59 13.67 2.47
CA LYS A 402 -17.85 14.43 2.63
C LYS A 402 -18.16 14.69 4.11
N SER A 403 -17.92 13.73 5.01
CA SER A 403 -18.22 13.87 6.45
C SER A 403 -17.40 14.97 7.15
N ILE A 404 -16.25 15.35 6.58
CA ILE A 404 -15.41 16.46 7.07
C ILE A 404 -15.62 17.75 6.28
N GLY A 405 -16.76 17.85 5.58
CA GLY A 405 -17.27 19.09 4.99
C GLY A 405 -16.82 19.40 3.58
N PHE A 406 -16.40 18.41 2.78
CA PHE A 406 -16.16 18.58 1.36
C PHE A 406 -17.45 18.47 0.54
N PHE A 407 -17.57 19.30 -0.48
CA PHE A 407 -18.59 19.20 -1.51
C PHE A 407 -18.11 18.29 -2.63
N LEU A 408 -18.91 17.28 -2.93
CA LEU A 408 -18.60 16.27 -3.91
C LEU A 408 -19.71 16.19 -4.95
N LYS A 409 -19.42 16.55 -6.20
CA LYS A 409 -20.38 16.52 -7.32
C LYS A 409 -19.93 15.53 -8.38
N LYS A 410 -20.66 14.42 -8.50
CA LYS A 410 -20.42 13.43 -9.56
C LYS A 410 -20.97 13.94 -10.87
N LYS A 411 -20.19 13.83 -11.97
CA LYS A 411 -20.57 14.25 -13.30
C LYS A 411 -20.12 13.21 -14.34
N LYS A 412 -20.68 13.29 -15.51
CA LYS A 412 -20.30 12.50 -16.70
C LYS A 412 -19.79 13.47 -17.77
N ILE A 413 -18.64 13.16 -18.38
CA ILE A 413 -18.15 13.80 -19.59
C ILE A 413 -18.81 13.14 -20.78
#